data_b80a6a91bc771b170f187135b6d67abf
#
_entry.id   b80a6a91bc771b170f187135b6d67abf
#
_cell.length_a   1.000
_cell.length_b   1.000
_cell.length_c   1.000
_cell.angle_alpha   90.00
_cell.angle_beta   90.00
_cell.angle_gamma   90.00
#
_symmetry.space_group_name_H-M   'P 1'
#
loop_
_entity.id
_entity.type
_entity.pdbx_description
1 polymer ?
#
loop_
_entity_poly.entity_id
_entity_poly.type
_entity_poly.pdbx_seq_one_letter_code
_entity_poly.pdbx_strand_id
1 'polypeptide(L)'
;MKFLVVGAGEMGRWFGGAIAAHAAETDAGDETDVAFADTDTEVARAAADAVGGRAVSLSTDERFDAVCIAVPMSAAESAIERHAPTAQRALVDVTGRMADPVAAMREAAPHRERVSLHPLFAASNAPGNVAVVIDESGPVTDRISEALAAAGNRLVETTPGEHDSAMETVQAGTHAAVLAFAAAAEDVPDGLTTPIFEDLSAVAEQVTGNSPSVYAEIQATFDGADRVAEAAACIADADDEEFERLYREASDAIRDASATTEKENR
;
A
#
# COMPACT_ATOMS: atom_id res chain seq x y z
N MET A 1 -22.86 -11.88 -1.63
CA MET A 1 -21.90 -11.59 -2.72
C MET A 1 -20.67 -12.49 -2.58
N LYS A 2 -20.02 -12.84 -3.72
CA LYS A 2 -18.82 -13.68 -3.71
C LYS A 2 -17.59 -12.84 -4.06
N PHE A 3 -16.57 -12.86 -3.19
CA PHE A 3 -15.30 -12.21 -3.38
C PHE A 3 -14.18 -13.24 -3.51
N LEU A 4 -13.28 -13.06 -4.48
CA LEU A 4 -12.02 -13.79 -4.55
C LEU A 4 -10.88 -12.81 -4.21
N VAL A 5 -10.02 -13.20 -3.29
CA VAL A 5 -8.76 -12.51 -3.00
C VAL A 5 -7.61 -13.37 -3.52
N VAL A 6 -6.90 -12.86 -4.51
CA VAL A 6 -5.71 -13.48 -5.10
C VAL A 6 -4.47 -12.87 -4.44
N GLY A 7 -3.72 -13.70 -3.72
CA GLY A 7 -2.69 -13.28 -2.76
C GLY A 7 -3.28 -13.22 -1.35
N ALA A 8 -2.95 -14.24 -0.55
CA ALA A 8 -3.47 -14.40 0.81
C ALA A 8 -2.47 -13.93 1.88
N GLY A 9 -1.54 -13.06 1.49
CA GLY A 9 -0.60 -12.39 2.38
C GLY A 9 -1.28 -11.40 3.32
N GLU A 10 -0.50 -10.50 3.87
CA GLU A 10 -0.93 -9.55 4.89
C GLU A 10 -2.05 -8.63 4.39
N MET A 11 -1.86 -8.01 3.21
CA MET A 11 -2.85 -7.10 2.62
C MET A 11 -4.10 -7.81 2.09
N GLY A 12 -3.95 -9.01 1.52
CA GLY A 12 -5.10 -9.81 1.11
C GLY A 12 -5.99 -10.21 2.29
N ARG A 13 -5.39 -10.59 3.42
CA ARG A 13 -6.13 -10.90 4.67
C ARG A 13 -6.79 -9.66 5.25
N TRP A 14 -6.11 -8.53 5.25
CA TRP A 14 -6.68 -7.24 5.68
C TRP A 14 -7.92 -6.89 4.85
N PHE A 15 -7.83 -6.94 3.52
CA PHE A 15 -8.95 -6.64 2.63
C PHE A 15 -10.11 -7.62 2.84
N GLY A 16 -9.84 -8.93 2.79
CA GLY A 16 -10.88 -9.95 2.96
C GLY A 16 -11.54 -9.89 4.34
N GLY A 17 -10.76 -9.57 5.38
CA GLY A 17 -11.26 -9.35 6.74
C GLY A 17 -12.21 -8.16 6.85
N ALA A 18 -11.88 -7.03 6.22
CA ALA A 18 -12.77 -5.85 6.19
C ALA A 18 -14.09 -6.16 5.48
N ILE A 19 -14.04 -6.86 4.34
CA ILE A 19 -15.26 -7.28 3.60
C ILE A 19 -16.12 -8.23 4.46
N ALA A 20 -15.52 -9.25 5.09
CA ALA A 20 -16.24 -10.22 5.90
C ALA A 20 -16.87 -9.57 7.15
N ALA A 21 -16.14 -8.69 7.84
CA ALA A 21 -16.64 -7.99 9.02
C ALA A 21 -17.82 -7.07 8.68
N HIS A 22 -17.70 -6.26 7.63
CA HIS A 22 -18.78 -5.39 7.18
C HIS A 22 -20.04 -6.16 6.78
N ALA A 23 -19.88 -7.28 6.09
CA ALA A 23 -20.99 -8.15 5.73
C ALA A 23 -21.72 -8.74 6.95
N ALA A 24 -20.98 -9.15 7.98
CA ALA A 24 -21.55 -9.67 9.22
C ALA A 24 -22.41 -8.62 9.97
N GLU A 25 -22.08 -7.34 9.83
CA GLU A 25 -22.82 -6.25 10.47
C GLU A 25 -24.02 -5.76 9.65
N THR A 26 -23.96 -5.82 8.31
CA THR A 26 -24.95 -5.17 7.43
C THR A 26 -25.90 -6.16 6.75
N ASP A 27 -25.48 -7.40 6.53
CA ASP A 27 -26.23 -8.37 5.71
C ASP A 27 -27.07 -9.32 6.56
N ALA A 28 -28.17 -8.85 7.10
CA ALA A 28 -29.14 -9.70 7.81
C ALA A 28 -29.83 -10.76 6.91
N GLY A 29 -29.36 -11.00 5.68
CA GLY A 29 -29.99 -11.93 4.75
C GLY A 29 -29.24 -12.29 3.48
N ASP A 30 -28.11 -11.68 3.20
CA ASP A 30 -27.32 -11.94 1.97
C ASP A 30 -25.95 -12.52 2.36
N GLU A 31 -25.72 -13.79 2.04
CA GLU A 31 -24.47 -14.50 2.41
C GLU A 31 -23.29 -13.95 1.61
N THR A 32 -22.37 -13.25 2.28
CA THR A 32 -21.10 -12.84 1.68
C THR A 32 -20.08 -13.97 1.83
N ASP A 33 -19.56 -14.45 0.71
CA ASP A 33 -18.56 -15.52 0.61
C ASP A 33 -17.20 -14.91 0.22
N VAL A 34 -16.19 -15.04 1.07
CA VAL A 34 -14.82 -14.59 0.81
C VAL A 34 -13.93 -15.80 0.56
N ALA A 35 -13.43 -15.92 -0.66
CA ALA A 35 -12.50 -16.98 -1.06
C ALA A 35 -11.07 -16.41 -1.20
N PHE A 36 -10.08 -17.21 -0.81
CA PHE A 36 -8.65 -16.87 -0.96
C PHE A 36 -7.97 -17.86 -1.89
N ALA A 37 -7.12 -17.35 -2.78
CA ALA A 37 -6.22 -18.12 -3.62
C ALA A 37 -4.80 -17.60 -3.48
N ASP A 38 -3.83 -18.49 -3.34
CA ASP A 38 -2.42 -18.17 -3.23
C ASP A 38 -1.58 -19.26 -3.90
N THR A 39 -0.33 -18.95 -4.24
CA THR A 39 0.67 -19.94 -4.68
C THR A 39 0.98 -20.96 -3.59
N ASP A 40 0.93 -20.52 -2.33
CA ASP A 40 1.00 -21.37 -1.16
C ASP A 40 -0.43 -21.64 -0.62
N THR A 41 -0.88 -22.88 -0.80
CA THR A 41 -2.22 -23.30 -0.37
C THR A 41 -2.43 -23.27 1.15
N GLU A 42 -1.37 -23.38 1.96
CA GLU A 42 -1.47 -23.28 3.40
C GLU A 42 -1.69 -21.83 3.83
N VAL A 43 -1.04 -20.87 3.14
CA VAL A 43 -1.28 -19.44 3.36
C VAL A 43 -2.72 -19.07 3.00
N ALA A 44 -3.25 -19.59 1.87
CA ALA A 44 -4.64 -19.38 1.48
C ALA A 44 -5.63 -19.95 2.51
N ARG A 45 -5.37 -21.16 3.05
CA ARG A 45 -6.21 -21.77 4.09
C ARG A 45 -6.18 -20.96 5.39
N ALA A 46 -4.97 -20.58 5.84
CA ALA A 46 -4.83 -19.79 7.05
C ALA A 46 -5.55 -18.43 6.97
N ALA A 47 -5.52 -17.78 5.80
CA ALA A 47 -6.26 -16.55 5.56
C ALA A 47 -7.78 -16.78 5.58
N ALA A 48 -8.25 -17.85 4.94
CA ALA A 48 -9.65 -18.22 4.93
C ALA A 48 -10.18 -18.53 6.35
N ASP A 49 -9.45 -19.32 7.11
CA ASP A 49 -9.82 -19.68 8.50
C ASP A 49 -9.90 -18.43 9.40
N ALA A 50 -9.01 -17.45 9.20
CA ALA A 50 -8.96 -16.23 10.00
C ALA A 50 -10.20 -15.32 9.80
N VAL A 51 -10.85 -15.38 8.63
CA VAL A 51 -11.99 -14.51 8.31
C VAL A 51 -13.31 -15.27 8.16
N GLY A 52 -13.31 -16.57 8.41
CA GLY A 52 -14.50 -17.43 8.20
C GLY A 52 -14.84 -17.64 6.71
N GLY A 53 -13.84 -17.54 5.84
CA GLY A 53 -13.97 -17.76 4.40
C GLY A 53 -13.53 -19.16 3.97
N ARG A 54 -13.15 -19.30 2.71
CA ARG A 54 -12.67 -20.58 2.14
C ARG A 54 -11.46 -20.40 1.23
N ALA A 55 -10.60 -21.42 1.15
CA ALA A 55 -9.50 -21.46 0.20
C ALA A 55 -9.94 -22.11 -1.13
N VAL A 56 -9.47 -21.56 -2.25
CA VAL A 56 -9.70 -22.09 -3.59
C VAL A 56 -8.37 -22.19 -4.36
N SER A 57 -8.36 -22.98 -5.43
CA SER A 57 -7.19 -23.06 -6.30
C SER A 57 -7.03 -21.79 -7.12
N LEU A 58 -5.75 -21.37 -7.37
CA LEU A 58 -5.44 -20.32 -8.35
C LEU A 58 -5.93 -20.64 -9.79
N SER A 59 -6.23 -21.90 -10.07
CA SER A 59 -6.79 -22.35 -11.35
C SER A 59 -8.31 -22.57 -11.30
N THR A 60 -8.99 -22.00 -10.32
CA THR A 60 -10.45 -22.13 -10.20
C THR A 60 -11.17 -21.53 -11.41
N ASP A 61 -12.19 -22.23 -11.90
CA ASP A 61 -13.12 -21.74 -12.93
C ASP A 61 -14.37 -21.08 -12.32
N GLU A 62 -14.43 -20.99 -10.99
CA GLU A 62 -15.53 -20.36 -10.29
C GLU A 62 -15.61 -18.87 -10.64
N ARG A 63 -16.82 -18.33 -10.67
CA ARG A 63 -17.09 -16.92 -10.93
C ARG A 63 -17.42 -16.20 -9.63
N PHE A 64 -16.85 -15.00 -9.48
CA PHE A 64 -16.99 -14.15 -8.32
C PHE A 64 -17.60 -12.81 -8.70
N ASP A 65 -18.36 -12.19 -7.82
CA ASP A 65 -18.86 -10.83 -8.05
C ASP A 65 -17.68 -9.85 -8.15
N ALA A 66 -16.69 -9.98 -7.27
CA ALA A 66 -15.46 -9.19 -7.30
C ALA A 66 -14.22 -10.10 -7.17
N VAL A 67 -13.14 -9.71 -7.87
CA VAL A 67 -11.80 -10.29 -7.71
C VAL A 67 -10.85 -9.21 -7.26
N CYS A 68 -10.21 -9.42 -6.11
CA CYS A 68 -9.19 -8.55 -5.55
C CYS A 68 -7.80 -9.15 -5.79
N ILE A 69 -6.91 -8.39 -6.38
CA ILE A 69 -5.51 -8.73 -6.61
C ILE A 69 -4.68 -8.11 -5.49
N ALA A 70 -4.10 -8.94 -4.63
CA ALA A 70 -3.30 -8.55 -3.47
C ALA A 70 -1.95 -9.27 -3.47
N VAL A 71 -1.27 -9.21 -4.59
CA VAL A 71 0.03 -9.84 -4.85
C VAL A 71 1.16 -8.79 -4.83
N PRO A 72 2.45 -9.21 -4.82
CA PRO A 72 3.55 -8.26 -5.03
C PRO A 72 3.39 -7.42 -6.28
N MET A 73 3.87 -6.16 -6.27
CA MET A 73 3.72 -5.21 -7.39
C MET A 73 4.23 -5.78 -8.71
N SER A 74 5.34 -6.49 -8.67
CA SER A 74 5.95 -7.14 -9.84
C SER A 74 5.09 -8.24 -10.49
N ALA A 75 4.09 -8.76 -9.75
CA ALA A 75 3.18 -9.81 -10.22
C ALA A 75 1.77 -9.29 -10.55
N ALA A 76 1.47 -8.03 -10.26
CA ALA A 76 0.11 -7.47 -10.30
C ALA A 76 -0.52 -7.57 -11.70
N GLU A 77 0.16 -7.09 -12.74
CA GLU A 77 -0.37 -7.10 -14.12
C GLU A 77 -0.70 -8.52 -14.59
N SER A 78 0.22 -9.47 -14.41
CA SER A 78 0.01 -10.86 -14.81
C SER A 78 -1.12 -11.55 -14.02
N ALA A 79 -1.29 -11.19 -12.74
CA ALA A 79 -2.38 -11.69 -11.92
C ALA A 79 -3.72 -11.08 -12.35
N ILE A 80 -3.76 -9.78 -12.68
CA ILE A 80 -4.94 -9.10 -13.23
C ILE A 80 -5.39 -9.79 -14.53
N GLU A 81 -4.50 -9.94 -15.50
CA GLU A 81 -4.82 -10.59 -16.78
C GLU A 81 -5.36 -12.02 -16.59
N ARG A 82 -4.72 -12.78 -15.72
CA ARG A 82 -5.09 -14.17 -15.45
C ARG A 82 -6.44 -14.31 -14.78
N HIS A 83 -6.75 -13.46 -13.80
CA HIS A 83 -7.92 -13.61 -12.94
C HIS A 83 -9.10 -12.71 -13.32
N ALA A 84 -8.92 -11.68 -14.17
CA ALA A 84 -10.01 -10.88 -14.68
C ALA A 84 -11.15 -11.71 -15.31
N PRO A 85 -10.91 -12.83 -16.05
CA PRO A 85 -12.00 -13.64 -16.56
C PRO A 85 -12.93 -14.23 -15.49
N THR A 86 -12.49 -14.42 -14.24
CA THR A 86 -13.32 -14.96 -13.16
C THR A 86 -14.16 -13.90 -12.44
N ALA A 87 -13.84 -12.61 -12.60
CA ALA A 87 -14.63 -11.50 -12.07
C ALA A 87 -15.90 -11.29 -12.91
N GLN A 88 -17.08 -11.18 -12.29
CA GLN A 88 -18.34 -10.94 -12.99
C GLN A 88 -18.67 -9.44 -13.05
N ARG A 89 -18.39 -8.68 -12.00
CA ARG A 89 -18.83 -7.30 -11.82
C ARG A 89 -17.67 -6.35 -11.57
N ALA A 90 -16.76 -6.68 -10.66
CA ALA A 90 -15.68 -5.78 -10.24
C ALA A 90 -14.31 -6.44 -10.27
N LEU A 91 -13.30 -5.64 -10.60
CA LEU A 91 -11.89 -5.97 -10.45
C LEU A 91 -11.25 -4.96 -9.50
N VAL A 92 -10.52 -5.45 -8.52
CA VAL A 92 -9.91 -4.66 -7.46
C VAL A 92 -8.42 -4.97 -7.42
N ASP A 93 -7.61 -3.98 -7.17
CA ASP A 93 -6.19 -4.09 -6.93
C ASP A 93 -5.85 -3.52 -5.56
N VAL A 94 -4.99 -4.19 -4.80
CA VAL A 94 -4.46 -3.73 -3.51
C VAL A 94 -2.94 -3.87 -3.54
N THR A 95 -2.30 -3.07 -4.38
CA THR A 95 -0.84 -3.07 -4.54
C THR A 95 -0.25 -1.69 -4.25
N GLY A 96 1.08 -1.61 -4.17
CA GLY A 96 1.79 -0.38 -3.83
C GLY A 96 1.96 0.61 -5.00
N ARG A 97 1.59 0.25 -6.23
CA ARG A 97 1.62 1.07 -7.44
C ARG A 97 0.23 1.08 -8.08
N MET A 98 -0.17 2.19 -8.68
CA MET A 98 -1.53 2.30 -9.24
C MET A 98 -1.58 2.44 -10.76
N ALA A 99 -0.59 3.05 -11.41
CA ALA A 99 -0.65 3.35 -12.84
C ALA A 99 -0.79 2.08 -13.70
N ASP A 100 0.11 1.11 -13.51
CA ASP A 100 0.12 -0.11 -14.30
C ASP A 100 -1.06 -1.05 -13.98
N PRO A 101 -1.41 -1.30 -12.70
CA PRO A 101 -2.59 -2.09 -12.36
C PRO A 101 -3.89 -1.52 -12.91
N VAL A 102 -4.10 -0.20 -12.82
CA VAL A 102 -5.29 0.46 -13.40
C VAL A 102 -5.33 0.29 -14.92
N ALA A 103 -4.19 0.44 -15.60
CA ALA A 103 -4.12 0.23 -17.06
C ALA A 103 -4.43 -1.25 -17.42
N ALA A 104 -3.84 -2.20 -16.71
CA ALA A 104 -4.09 -3.62 -16.90
C ALA A 104 -5.57 -4.01 -16.63
N MET A 105 -6.18 -3.45 -15.59
CA MET A 105 -7.60 -3.66 -15.30
C MET A 105 -8.52 -3.09 -16.39
N ARG A 106 -8.18 -1.92 -16.96
CA ARG A 106 -8.93 -1.34 -18.10
C ARG A 106 -8.92 -2.25 -19.31
N GLU A 107 -7.77 -2.83 -19.62
CA GLU A 107 -7.61 -3.72 -20.76
C GLU A 107 -8.31 -5.06 -20.53
N ALA A 108 -8.11 -5.69 -19.36
CA ALA A 108 -8.63 -7.01 -19.05
C ALA A 108 -10.14 -7.03 -18.74
N ALA A 109 -10.70 -5.90 -18.25
CA ALA A 109 -12.08 -5.80 -17.79
C ALA A 109 -12.76 -4.47 -18.16
N PRO A 110 -12.83 -4.09 -19.47
CA PRO A 110 -13.29 -2.76 -19.91
C PRO A 110 -14.73 -2.41 -19.54
N HIS A 111 -15.56 -3.40 -19.25
CA HIS A 111 -17.00 -3.22 -18.96
C HIS A 111 -17.37 -3.55 -17.52
N ARG A 112 -16.38 -3.60 -16.61
CA ARG A 112 -16.57 -3.92 -15.19
C ARG A 112 -16.17 -2.76 -14.33
N GLU A 113 -16.72 -2.73 -13.11
CA GLU A 113 -16.27 -1.83 -12.06
C GLU A 113 -14.79 -2.06 -11.77
N ARG A 114 -14.01 -1.01 -11.56
CA ARG A 114 -12.57 -1.10 -11.30
C ARG A 114 -12.14 -0.08 -10.26
N VAL A 115 -11.43 -0.55 -9.25
CA VAL A 115 -10.84 0.28 -8.21
C VAL A 115 -9.44 -0.23 -7.87
N SER A 116 -8.50 0.69 -7.76
CA SER A 116 -7.16 0.44 -7.22
C SER A 116 -7.05 1.07 -5.83
N LEU A 117 -6.51 0.34 -4.88
CA LEU A 117 -6.39 0.69 -3.47
C LEU A 117 -4.94 0.55 -3.05
N HIS A 118 -4.40 1.52 -2.32
CA HIS A 118 -3.10 1.37 -1.66
C HIS A 118 -3.23 1.74 -0.18
N PRO A 119 -3.30 0.75 0.72
CA PRO A 119 -3.17 0.98 2.15
C PRO A 119 -1.78 1.53 2.48
N LEU A 120 -1.71 2.75 3.02
CA LEU A 120 -0.44 3.42 3.34
C LEU A 120 0.06 3.02 4.75
N PHE A 121 -0.09 1.74 5.09
CA PHE A 121 0.28 1.16 6.38
C PHE A 121 0.51 -0.35 6.25
N ALA A 122 1.28 -0.94 7.16
CA ALA A 122 1.31 -2.39 7.36
C ALA A 122 0.02 -2.82 8.07
N ALA A 123 -0.51 -4.02 7.78
CA ALA A 123 -1.79 -4.46 8.35
C ALA A 123 -1.82 -4.45 9.89
N SER A 124 -0.66 -4.61 10.56
CA SER A 124 -0.51 -4.47 12.02
C SER A 124 -0.81 -3.05 12.54
N ASN A 125 -0.74 -2.05 11.65
CA ASN A 125 -0.95 -0.63 11.96
C ASN A 125 -2.31 -0.11 11.47
N ALA A 126 -3.18 -1.00 10.95
CA ALA A 126 -4.55 -0.65 10.58
C ALA A 126 -5.37 -0.23 11.83
N PRO A 127 -6.35 0.70 11.67
CA PRO A 127 -6.71 1.42 10.44
C PRO A 127 -5.80 2.61 10.12
N GLY A 128 -5.83 3.06 8.87
CA GLY A 128 -5.03 4.20 8.41
C GLY A 128 -5.54 4.82 7.11
N ASN A 129 -4.69 5.58 6.43
CA ASN A 129 -5.02 6.15 5.12
C ASN A 129 -4.94 5.06 4.05
N VAL A 130 -5.94 5.03 3.17
CA VAL A 130 -5.97 4.20 1.96
C VAL A 130 -6.12 5.14 0.76
N ALA A 131 -5.12 5.18 -0.10
CA ALA A 131 -5.24 5.86 -1.38
C ALA A 131 -6.19 5.06 -2.29
N VAL A 132 -7.08 5.76 -3.00
CA VAL A 132 -8.15 5.14 -3.80
C VAL A 132 -8.17 5.77 -5.19
N VAL A 133 -8.09 4.95 -6.21
CA VAL A 133 -8.37 5.34 -7.60
C VAL A 133 -9.61 4.58 -8.07
N ILE A 134 -10.74 5.29 -8.20
CA ILE A 134 -11.97 4.75 -8.77
C ILE A 134 -11.91 4.97 -10.28
N ASP A 135 -11.59 3.91 -11.03
CA ASP A 135 -11.50 3.98 -12.49
C ASP A 135 -12.86 3.77 -13.18
N GLU A 136 -13.69 2.89 -12.66
CA GLU A 136 -15.07 2.67 -13.07
C GLU A 136 -15.89 2.32 -11.84
N SER A 137 -16.77 3.22 -11.44
CA SER A 137 -17.59 3.08 -10.23
C SER A 137 -18.80 2.18 -10.44
N GLY A 138 -19.31 1.61 -9.34
CA GLY A 138 -20.57 0.88 -9.32
C GLY A 138 -20.87 0.28 -7.94
N PRO A 139 -21.99 -0.46 -7.82
CA PRO A 139 -22.46 -0.94 -6.51
C PRO A 139 -21.48 -1.86 -5.77
N VAL A 140 -20.55 -2.52 -6.47
CA VAL A 140 -19.56 -3.40 -5.82
C VAL A 140 -18.40 -2.57 -5.28
N THR A 141 -17.90 -1.60 -6.06
CA THR A 141 -16.84 -0.68 -5.62
C THR A 141 -17.33 0.24 -4.50
N ASP A 142 -18.60 0.66 -4.52
CA ASP A 142 -19.21 1.43 -3.43
C ASP A 142 -19.22 0.62 -2.13
N ARG A 143 -19.68 -0.66 -2.20
CA ARG A 143 -19.69 -1.56 -1.04
C ARG A 143 -18.29 -1.84 -0.49
N ILE A 144 -17.28 -1.96 -1.35
CA ILE A 144 -15.88 -2.12 -0.91
C ILE A 144 -15.44 -0.85 -0.15
N SER A 145 -15.72 0.32 -0.69
CA SER A 145 -15.39 1.60 -0.05
C SER A 145 -16.09 1.74 1.31
N GLU A 146 -17.38 1.38 1.40
CA GLU A 146 -18.14 1.35 2.65
C GLU A 146 -17.51 0.39 3.68
N ALA A 147 -17.12 -0.82 3.26
CA ALA A 147 -16.50 -1.80 4.14
C ALA A 147 -15.15 -1.31 4.69
N LEU A 148 -14.31 -0.70 3.85
CA LEU A 148 -13.03 -0.15 4.26
C LEU A 148 -13.19 1.06 5.20
N ALA A 149 -14.16 1.93 4.94
CA ALA A 149 -14.48 3.06 5.80
C ALA A 149 -15.06 2.59 7.15
N ALA A 150 -15.96 1.60 7.15
CA ALA A 150 -16.51 1.00 8.37
C ALA A 150 -15.42 0.34 9.24
N ALA A 151 -14.37 -0.21 8.62
CA ALA A 151 -13.19 -0.70 9.32
C ALA A 151 -12.30 0.41 9.91
N GLY A 152 -12.70 1.69 9.82
CA GLY A 152 -12.04 2.85 10.40
C GLY A 152 -10.96 3.48 9.51
N ASN A 153 -10.81 3.03 8.26
CA ASN A 153 -9.84 3.61 7.34
C ASN A 153 -10.33 4.95 6.77
N ARG A 154 -9.39 5.87 6.54
CA ARG A 154 -9.64 7.10 5.79
C ARG A 154 -9.33 6.86 4.31
N LEU A 155 -10.36 6.92 3.48
CA LEU A 155 -10.21 6.80 2.03
C LEU A 155 -9.82 8.15 1.43
N VAL A 156 -8.74 8.18 0.66
CA VAL A 156 -8.20 9.38 0.01
C VAL A 156 -8.23 9.15 -1.49
N GLU A 157 -9.18 9.78 -2.16
CA GLU A 157 -9.27 9.73 -3.62
C GLU A 157 -8.09 10.46 -4.25
N THR A 158 -7.54 9.87 -5.31
CA THR A 158 -6.40 10.40 -6.05
C THR A 158 -6.43 9.90 -7.49
N THR A 159 -5.46 10.33 -8.30
CA THR A 159 -5.20 9.76 -9.62
C THR A 159 -3.98 8.84 -9.59
N PRO A 160 -3.86 7.86 -10.52
CA PRO A 160 -2.69 6.98 -10.57
C PRO A 160 -1.36 7.74 -10.62
N GLY A 161 -1.30 8.81 -11.42
CA GLY A 161 -0.09 9.62 -11.58
C GLY A 161 0.27 10.43 -10.35
N GLU A 162 -0.70 11.05 -9.68
CA GLU A 162 -0.48 11.78 -8.42
C GLU A 162 -0.02 10.84 -7.30
N HIS A 163 -0.69 9.67 -7.20
CA HIS A 163 -0.30 8.65 -6.23
C HIS A 163 1.14 8.19 -6.45
N ASP A 164 1.47 7.71 -7.65
CA ASP A 164 2.78 7.13 -7.92
C ASP A 164 3.90 8.17 -7.74
N SER A 165 3.66 9.43 -8.14
CA SER A 165 4.59 10.54 -7.89
C SER A 165 4.76 10.83 -6.39
N ALA A 166 3.68 10.76 -5.59
CA ALA A 166 3.78 10.93 -4.14
C ALA A 166 4.59 9.80 -3.49
N MET A 167 4.45 8.55 -3.96
CA MET A 167 5.15 7.39 -3.41
C MET A 167 6.67 7.43 -3.65
N GLU A 168 7.15 8.15 -4.66
CA GLU A 168 8.58 8.43 -4.82
C GLU A 168 9.16 9.13 -3.59
N THR A 169 8.43 10.06 -2.98
CA THR A 169 8.88 10.76 -1.77
C THR A 169 8.49 10.01 -0.50
N VAL A 170 7.19 9.65 -0.38
CA VAL A 170 6.61 9.10 0.86
C VAL A 170 7.15 7.71 1.19
N GLN A 171 7.39 6.90 0.18
CA GLN A 171 7.93 5.55 0.38
C GLN A 171 9.40 5.45 -0.04
N ALA A 172 9.74 5.56 -1.32
CA ALA A 172 11.08 5.27 -1.78
C ALA A 172 12.13 6.22 -1.16
N GLY A 173 11.93 7.53 -1.23
CA GLY A 173 12.85 8.51 -0.66
C GLY A 173 12.95 8.38 0.86
N THR A 174 11.82 8.30 1.56
CA THR A 174 11.81 8.18 3.03
C THR A 174 12.51 6.90 3.49
N HIS A 175 12.18 5.75 2.89
CA HIS A 175 12.82 4.49 3.26
C HIS A 175 14.32 4.49 2.93
N ALA A 176 14.71 5.06 1.77
CA ALA A 176 16.12 5.19 1.41
C ALA A 176 16.90 6.03 2.43
N ALA A 177 16.34 7.16 2.87
CA ALA A 177 16.98 8.03 3.87
C ALA A 177 17.17 7.31 5.21
N VAL A 178 16.14 6.61 5.68
CA VAL A 178 16.18 5.86 6.95
C VAL A 178 17.17 4.69 6.87
N LEU A 179 17.15 3.93 5.78
CA LEU A 179 18.08 2.82 5.57
C LEU A 179 19.52 3.29 5.40
N ALA A 180 19.75 4.44 4.73
CA ALA A 180 21.09 5.02 4.61
C ALA A 180 21.62 5.45 5.96
N PHE A 181 20.80 6.08 6.81
CA PHE A 181 21.17 6.38 8.21
C PHE A 181 21.55 5.11 8.96
N ALA A 182 20.70 4.07 8.95
CA ALA A 182 20.93 2.83 9.65
C ALA A 182 22.22 2.11 9.17
N ALA A 183 22.51 2.16 7.87
CA ALA A 183 23.71 1.57 7.28
C ALA A 183 25.00 2.34 7.60
N ALA A 184 24.89 3.66 7.83
CA ALA A 184 26.03 4.54 8.15
C ALA A 184 26.26 4.69 9.64
N ALA A 185 25.29 4.35 10.49
CA ALA A 185 25.41 4.48 11.94
C ALA A 185 26.45 3.50 12.50
N GLU A 186 27.34 4.02 13.35
CA GLU A 186 28.32 3.24 14.11
C GLU A 186 27.85 3.07 15.56
N ASP A 187 28.48 2.16 16.30
CA ASP A 187 28.20 1.95 17.74
C ASP A 187 28.49 3.23 18.54
N VAL A 188 27.49 3.69 19.28
CA VAL A 188 27.59 4.87 20.15
C VAL A 188 27.59 4.42 21.61
N PRO A 189 28.58 4.83 22.44
CA PRO A 189 28.59 4.51 23.84
C PRO A 189 27.36 5.07 24.58
N ASP A 190 26.88 4.34 25.58
CA ASP A 190 25.76 4.74 26.44
C ASP A 190 25.95 6.17 26.98
N GLY A 191 24.90 6.99 26.90
CA GLY A 191 24.89 8.38 27.37
C GLY A 191 25.54 9.42 26.45
N LEU A 192 25.99 9.03 25.25
CA LEU A 192 26.47 9.93 24.19
C LEU A 192 25.49 10.13 23.05
N THR A 193 24.29 9.59 23.16
CA THR A 193 23.20 9.76 22.19
C THR A 193 22.54 11.14 22.32
N THR A 194 21.86 11.56 21.27
CA THR A 194 21.00 12.75 21.28
C THR A 194 19.55 12.34 21.01
N PRO A 195 18.56 13.13 21.44
CA PRO A 195 17.14 12.81 21.13
C PRO A 195 16.89 12.58 19.64
N ILE A 196 17.50 13.37 18.74
CA ILE A 196 17.36 13.20 17.29
C ILE A 196 17.92 11.85 16.84
N PHE A 197 19.06 11.41 17.36
CA PHE A 197 19.63 10.11 17.05
C PHE A 197 18.73 8.96 17.53
N GLU A 198 18.19 9.07 18.75
CA GLU A 198 17.30 8.07 19.34
C GLU A 198 15.99 7.96 18.55
N ASP A 199 15.36 9.08 18.21
CA ASP A 199 14.12 9.10 17.40
C ASP A 199 14.37 8.48 16.02
N LEU A 200 15.45 8.83 15.33
CA LEU A 200 15.76 8.29 14.01
C LEU A 200 16.14 6.80 14.07
N SER A 201 16.81 6.37 15.14
CA SER A 201 17.10 4.96 15.40
C SER A 201 15.82 4.14 15.60
N ALA A 202 14.85 4.67 16.35
CA ALA A 202 13.55 4.02 16.53
C ALA A 202 12.78 3.87 15.20
N VAL A 203 12.82 4.89 14.34
CA VAL A 203 12.25 4.82 12.98
C VAL A 203 12.99 3.77 12.14
N ALA A 204 14.33 3.70 12.24
CA ALA A 204 15.12 2.70 11.53
C ALA A 204 14.79 1.27 11.99
N GLU A 205 14.60 1.03 13.29
CA GLU A 205 14.14 -0.25 13.84
C GLU A 205 12.75 -0.62 13.29
N GLN A 206 11.83 0.34 13.22
CA GLN A 206 10.51 0.11 12.64
C GLN A 206 10.58 -0.30 11.17
N VAL A 207 11.42 0.36 10.36
CA VAL A 207 11.61 0.03 8.94
C VAL A 207 12.26 -1.35 8.79
N THR A 208 13.35 -1.61 9.51
CA THR A 208 14.13 -2.85 9.39
C THR A 208 13.46 -4.07 10.05
N GLY A 209 12.46 -3.87 10.90
CA GLY A 209 11.64 -4.91 11.50
C GLY A 209 10.60 -5.52 10.56
N ASN A 210 10.38 -4.92 9.38
CA ASN A 210 9.42 -5.41 8.38
C ASN A 210 10.09 -6.32 7.33
N SER A 211 9.30 -6.81 6.35
CA SER A 211 9.80 -7.69 5.28
C SER A 211 10.73 -6.97 4.32
N PRO A 212 12.00 -7.38 4.17
CA PRO A 212 12.94 -6.72 3.25
C PRO A 212 12.48 -6.73 1.78
N SER A 213 11.69 -7.74 1.37
CA SER A 213 11.21 -7.86 -0.01
C SER A 213 10.27 -6.73 -0.39
N VAL A 214 9.43 -6.25 0.53
CA VAL A 214 8.54 -5.11 0.29
C VAL A 214 9.34 -3.84 0.01
N TYR A 215 10.36 -3.56 0.82
CA TYR A 215 11.22 -2.39 0.64
C TYR A 215 12.05 -2.48 -0.64
N ALA A 216 12.54 -3.68 -0.99
CA ALA A 216 13.25 -3.90 -2.25
C ALA A 216 12.35 -3.64 -3.47
N GLU A 217 11.08 -4.07 -3.43
CA GLU A 217 10.10 -3.78 -4.48
C GLU A 217 9.80 -2.28 -4.61
N ILE A 218 9.61 -1.58 -3.49
CA ILE A 218 9.41 -0.12 -3.47
C ILE A 218 10.60 0.59 -4.13
N GLN A 219 11.84 0.24 -3.74
CA GLN A 219 13.06 0.83 -4.30
C GLN A 219 13.25 0.50 -5.79
N ALA A 220 12.79 -0.66 -6.25
CA ALA A 220 12.84 -1.03 -7.67
C ALA A 220 11.75 -0.36 -8.51
N THR A 221 10.67 0.12 -7.88
CA THR A 221 9.49 0.66 -8.55
C THR A 221 9.53 2.19 -8.64
N PHE A 222 10.09 2.87 -7.64
CA PHE A 222 10.04 4.33 -7.52
C PHE A 222 11.45 4.93 -7.39
N ASP A 223 11.72 6.04 -8.09
CA ASP A 223 13.05 6.67 -8.21
C ASP A 223 13.44 7.61 -7.04
N GLY A 224 12.84 7.45 -5.86
CA GLY A 224 13.04 8.34 -4.72
C GLY A 224 14.45 8.28 -4.08
N ALA A 225 15.15 7.14 -4.16
CA ALA A 225 16.44 6.93 -3.52
C ALA A 225 17.56 7.81 -4.11
N ASP A 226 17.57 8.02 -5.41
CA ASP A 226 18.59 8.82 -6.09
C ASP A 226 18.58 10.29 -5.60
N ARG A 227 17.39 10.86 -5.39
CA ARG A 227 17.25 12.21 -4.83
C ARG A 227 17.82 12.34 -3.42
N VAL A 228 17.66 11.30 -2.60
CA VAL A 228 18.22 11.25 -1.25
C VAL A 228 19.76 11.18 -1.30
N ALA A 229 20.31 10.35 -2.18
CA ALA A 229 21.75 10.23 -2.37
C ALA A 229 22.36 11.53 -2.88
N GLU A 230 21.75 12.20 -3.85
CA GLU A 230 22.18 13.52 -4.35
C GLU A 230 22.15 14.59 -3.26
N ALA A 231 21.06 14.66 -2.48
CA ALA A 231 20.95 15.61 -1.36
C ALA A 231 22.02 15.38 -0.30
N ALA A 232 22.29 14.12 0.06
CA ALA A 232 23.34 13.77 1.01
C ALA A 232 24.74 14.17 0.49
N ALA A 233 25.01 13.94 -0.80
CA ALA A 233 26.26 14.36 -1.43
C ALA A 233 26.42 15.90 -1.42
N CYS A 234 25.37 16.65 -1.76
CA CYS A 234 25.39 18.12 -1.69
C CYS A 234 25.69 18.63 -0.27
N ILE A 235 25.10 18.00 0.75
CA ILE A 235 25.37 18.36 2.16
C ILE A 235 26.82 18.06 2.53
N ALA A 236 27.38 16.93 2.09
CA ALA A 236 28.74 16.50 2.43
C ALA A 236 29.83 17.38 1.78
N ASP A 237 29.57 17.89 0.58
CA ASP A 237 30.50 18.68 -0.21
C ASP A 237 30.36 20.21 0.04
N ALA A 238 29.35 20.67 0.76
CA ALA A 238 29.02 22.07 0.95
C ALA A 238 30.06 22.80 1.82
N ASP A 239 30.43 24.03 1.44
CA ASP A 239 31.06 24.98 2.34
C ASP A 239 30.05 25.64 3.30
N ASP A 240 30.50 26.50 4.21
CA ASP A 240 29.64 27.10 5.24
C ASP A 240 28.46 27.89 4.64
N GLU A 241 28.66 28.65 3.57
CA GLU A 241 27.61 29.46 2.91
C GLU A 241 26.59 28.57 2.19
N GLU A 242 27.08 27.60 1.48
CA GLU A 242 26.26 26.60 0.77
C GLU A 242 25.45 25.74 1.75
N PHE A 243 26.08 25.31 2.86
CA PHE A 243 25.37 24.55 3.90
C PHE A 243 24.22 25.36 4.52
N GLU A 244 24.44 26.64 4.86
CA GLU A 244 23.38 27.49 5.37
C GLU A 244 22.21 27.66 4.37
N ARG A 245 22.51 27.72 3.07
CA ARG A 245 21.48 27.78 2.02
C ARG A 245 20.66 26.50 1.99
N LEU A 246 21.31 25.33 1.90
CA LEU A 246 20.66 24.03 1.89
C LEU A 246 19.79 23.80 3.14
N TYR A 247 20.28 24.21 4.30
CA TYR A 247 19.53 24.11 5.56
C TYR A 247 18.24 24.94 5.52
N ARG A 248 18.28 26.17 5.00
CA ARG A 248 17.09 27.02 4.88
C ARG A 248 16.09 26.42 3.89
N GLU A 249 16.55 25.95 2.74
CA GLU A 249 15.71 25.31 1.71
C GLU A 249 15.00 24.07 2.27
N ALA A 250 15.71 23.21 2.98
CA ALA A 250 15.11 22.05 3.63
C ALA A 250 14.06 22.45 4.70
N SER A 251 14.36 23.48 5.49
CA SER A 251 13.43 24.00 6.50
C SER A 251 12.14 24.54 5.89
N ASP A 252 12.25 25.28 4.78
CA ASP A 252 11.09 25.84 4.08
C ASP A 252 10.25 24.75 3.43
N ALA A 253 10.88 23.76 2.78
CA ALA A 253 10.20 22.63 2.17
C ALA A 253 9.37 21.82 3.19
N ILE A 254 9.88 21.57 4.39
CA ILE A 254 9.15 20.85 5.44
C ILE A 254 7.98 21.68 5.98
N ARG A 255 8.14 23.01 6.13
CA ARG A 255 7.04 23.88 6.57
C ARG A 255 5.91 23.95 5.56
N ASP A 256 6.23 24.03 4.28
CA ASP A 256 5.24 24.10 3.20
C ASP A 256 4.45 22.78 3.11
N ALA A 257 5.11 21.63 3.24
CA ALA A 257 4.47 20.32 3.31
C ALA A 257 3.50 20.22 4.50
N SER A 258 3.89 20.69 5.68
CA SER A 258 3.06 20.66 6.89
C SER A 258 1.83 21.58 6.76
N ALA A 259 1.97 22.77 6.16
CA ALA A 259 0.89 23.72 5.97
C ALA A 259 -0.19 23.25 4.99
N THR A 260 0.19 22.42 4.01
CA THR A 260 -0.74 21.80 3.06
C THR A 260 -1.61 20.74 3.75
N THR A 261 -1.00 19.90 4.58
CA THR A 261 -1.70 18.85 5.35
C THR A 261 -2.74 19.41 6.33
N GLU A 262 -2.46 20.55 6.97
CA GLU A 262 -3.42 21.20 7.88
C GLU A 262 -4.63 21.81 7.18
N LYS A 263 -4.50 22.24 5.92
CA LYS A 263 -5.62 22.79 5.14
C LYS A 263 -6.57 21.71 4.63
N GLU A 264 -6.08 20.53 4.33
CA GLU A 264 -6.89 19.39 3.86
C GLU A 264 -7.65 18.69 4.99
N ASN A 265 -7.21 18.86 6.24
CA ASN A 265 -7.86 18.30 7.44
C ASN A 265 -8.92 19.22 8.08
N ARG A 266 -9.24 20.38 7.49
CA ARG A 266 -10.27 21.33 7.95
C ARG A 266 -11.50 21.31 7.06
#